data_355b51c6b4328789e2ee9f003b98ba69
#
_entry.id   355b51c6b4328789e2ee9f003b98ba69
#
_cell.length_a   1.000
_cell.length_b   1.000
_cell.length_c   1.000
_cell.angle_alpha   90.00
_cell.angle_beta   90.00
_cell.angle_gamma   90.00
#
_symmetry.space_group_name_H-M   'P 1'
#
loop_
_entity.id
_entity.type
_entity.pdbx_description
1 polymer ?
#
loop_
_entity_poly.entity_id
_entity_poly.type
_entity_poly.pdbx_seq_one_letter_code
_entity_poly.pdbx_strand_id
1 'polypeptide(L)'
;RKEGFNSPILMLTALDADEDKVKGLDAGADDYITKPFSTEVLLARIRANLRRTELDGVNMSKPQTYGDLTLDMENSSASVKGKPLKLRSKELALLFALAERQGMLCRRTWLTQKVWKEDYLSTSRTIDVHIRRLRSVLDEVSDYRYIHTVHGMGYRFDPVRKNEEE
;
A
#
# COMPACT_ATOMS: atom_id res chain seq x y z
N ARG A 1 2.77 -1.69 -16.86
CA ARG A 1 3.07 -2.57 -15.73
C ARG A 1 3.59 -3.94 -16.19
N LYS A 2 3.04 -4.51 -17.24
CA LYS A 2 3.50 -5.81 -17.79
C LYS A 2 4.97 -5.81 -18.23
N GLU A 3 5.51 -4.65 -18.58
CA GLU A 3 6.90 -4.45 -19.03
C GLU A 3 7.85 -4.03 -17.90
N GLY A 4 7.48 -4.22 -16.63
CA GLY A 4 8.32 -3.88 -15.47
C GLY A 4 8.36 -2.40 -15.11
N PHE A 5 7.43 -1.58 -15.62
CA PHE A 5 7.34 -0.16 -15.29
C PHE A 5 6.89 0.04 -13.84
N ASN A 6 7.77 0.56 -12.97
CA ASN A 6 7.55 0.71 -11.53
C ASN A 6 7.34 2.16 -11.08
N SER A 7 7.44 3.15 -11.97
CA SER A 7 7.18 4.54 -11.61
C SER A 7 5.72 4.75 -11.21
N PRO A 8 5.43 5.66 -10.27
CA PRO A 8 4.06 6.01 -9.90
C PRO A 8 3.24 6.46 -11.11
N ILE A 9 2.02 5.97 -11.21
CA ILE A 9 1.04 6.36 -12.24
C ILE A 9 -0.10 7.09 -11.57
N LEU A 10 -0.24 8.37 -11.87
CA LEU A 10 -1.37 9.20 -11.45
C LEU A 10 -2.34 9.37 -12.62
N MET A 11 -3.56 8.91 -12.46
CA MET A 11 -4.59 8.97 -13.49
C MET A 11 -5.41 10.26 -13.38
N LEU A 12 -5.53 11.01 -14.49
CA LEU A 12 -6.39 12.19 -14.60
C LEU A 12 -7.66 11.80 -15.37
N THR A 13 -8.81 11.81 -14.71
CA THR A 13 -10.06 11.30 -15.29
C THR A 13 -11.21 12.29 -15.15
N ALA A 14 -12.12 12.30 -16.13
CA ALA A 14 -13.42 12.97 -16.02
C ALA A 14 -14.50 12.05 -15.39
N LEU A 15 -14.19 10.76 -15.24
CA LEU A 15 -15.11 9.78 -14.69
C LEU A 15 -15.10 9.88 -13.16
N ASP A 16 -16.28 10.13 -12.57
CA ASP A 16 -16.43 10.31 -11.13
C ASP A 16 -17.07 9.10 -10.44
N ALA A 17 -17.58 8.13 -11.21
CA ALA A 17 -18.16 6.93 -10.65
C ALA A 17 -17.10 6.08 -9.93
N ASP A 18 -17.45 5.57 -8.76
CA ASP A 18 -16.56 4.73 -7.95
C ASP A 18 -16.07 3.47 -8.70
N GLU A 19 -16.92 2.91 -9.59
CA GLU A 19 -16.56 1.75 -10.40
C GLU A 19 -15.41 2.04 -11.38
N ASP A 20 -15.40 3.23 -11.99
CA ASP A 20 -14.34 3.61 -12.93
C ASP A 20 -13.03 3.92 -12.21
N LYS A 21 -13.10 4.48 -11.02
CA LYS A 21 -11.95 4.69 -10.13
C LYS A 21 -11.31 3.34 -9.75
N VAL A 22 -12.13 2.35 -9.38
CA VAL A 22 -11.67 0.99 -9.06
C VAL A 22 -11.02 0.34 -10.29
N LYS A 23 -11.65 0.42 -11.48
CA LYS A 23 -11.08 -0.12 -12.72
C LYS A 23 -9.73 0.49 -13.05
N GLY A 24 -9.58 1.82 -12.92
CA GLY A 24 -8.31 2.52 -13.15
C GLY A 24 -7.20 2.07 -12.19
N LEU A 25 -7.53 1.92 -10.92
CA LEU A 25 -6.62 1.39 -9.92
C LEU A 25 -6.26 -0.07 -10.21
N ASP A 26 -7.22 -0.90 -10.57
CA ASP A 26 -7.01 -2.30 -10.95
C ASP A 26 -6.13 -2.43 -12.21
N ALA A 27 -6.28 -1.52 -13.17
CA ALA A 27 -5.43 -1.45 -14.36
C ALA A 27 -3.97 -1.08 -14.06
N GLY A 28 -3.69 -0.55 -12.85
CA GLY A 28 -2.32 -0.31 -12.42
C GLY A 28 -1.97 1.12 -12.05
N ALA A 29 -2.94 2.04 -11.99
CA ALA A 29 -2.72 3.35 -11.40
C ALA A 29 -2.44 3.26 -9.90
N ASP A 30 -1.62 4.18 -9.37
CA ASP A 30 -1.32 4.28 -7.95
C ASP A 30 -2.28 5.26 -7.25
N ASP A 31 -2.78 6.26 -8.00
CA ASP A 31 -3.75 7.24 -7.53
C ASP A 31 -4.51 7.83 -8.74
N TYR A 32 -5.58 8.60 -8.47
CA TYR A 32 -6.36 9.28 -9.52
C TYR A 32 -6.77 10.68 -9.06
N ILE A 33 -7.03 11.57 -10.03
CA ILE A 33 -7.62 12.90 -9.82
C ILE A 33 -8.80 13.05 -10.78
N THR A 34 -9.96 13.42 -10.25
CA THR A 34 -11.15 13.73 -11.06
C THR A 34 -11.10 15.18 -11.55
N LYS A 35 -11.47 15.41 -12.80
CA LYS A 35 -11.63 16.74 -13.38
C LYS A 35 -13.01 17.31 -12.97
N PRO A 36 -13.11 18.64 -12.67
CA PRO A 36 -12.04 19.63 -12.68
C PRO A 36 -11.14 19.57 -11.43
N PHE A 37 -9.84 19.87 -11.58
CA PHE A 37 -8.89 19.94 -10.47
C PHE A 37 -8.04 21.21 -10.55
N SER A 38 -7.57 21.71 -9.42
CA SER A 38 -6.62 22.82 -9.39
C SER A 38 -5.18 22.31 -9.64
N THR A 39 -4.33 23.18 -10.18
CA THR A 39 -2.91 22.89 -10.37
C THR A 39 -2.23 22.55 -9.04
N GLU A 40 -2.64 23.18 -7.96
CA GLU A 40 -2.12 22.92 -6.63
C GLU A 40 -2.39 21.50 -6.16
N VAL A 41 -3.63 21.02 -6.37
CA VAL A 41 -4.02 19.62 -6.07
C VAL A 41 -3.22 18.66 -6.92
N LEU A 42 -3.05 18.92 -8.22
CA LEU A 42 -2.25 18.07 -9.11
C LEU A 42 -0.80 17.99 -8.64
N LEU A 43 -0.16 19.13 -8.36
CA LEU A 43 1.22 19.18 -7.89
C LEU A 43 1.40 18.52 -6.51
N ALA A 44 0.44 18.69 -5.61
CA ALA A 44 0.45 18.04 -4.32
C ALA A 44 0.41 16.51 -4.47
N ARG A 45 -0.45 15.97 -5.33
CA ARG A 45 -0.54 14.53 -5.63
C ARG A 45 0.70 13.99 -6.32
N ILE A 46 1.28 14.72 -7.26
CA ILE A 46 2.55 14.35 -7.89
C ILE A 46 3.64 14.24 -6.82
N ARG A 47 3.80 15.28 -5.99
CA ARG A 47 4.77 15.24 -4.87
C ARG A 47 4.51 14.09 -3.91
N ALA A 48 3.26 13.83 -3.56
CA ALA A 48 2.89 12.72 -2.67
C ALA A 48 3.23 11.34 -3.28
N ASN A 49 3.06 11.17 -4.59
CA ASN A 49 3.39 9.94 -5.28
C ASN A 49 4.90 9.76 -5.52
N LEU A 50 5.65 10.86 -5.67
CA LEU A 50 7.11 10.82 -5.85
C LEU A 50 7.87 10.74 -4.53
N ARG A 51 7.28 11.21 -3.45
CA ARG A 51 7.90 11.09 -2.13
C ARG A 51 8.11 9.61 -1.83
N ARG A 52 9.37 9.15 -1.87
CA ARG A 52 9.76 7.96 -1.13
C ARG A 52 9.32 8.24 0.30
N THR A 53 8.55 7.37 0.88
CA THR A 53 7.99 7.54 2.22
C THR A 53 9.11 7.84 3.19
N GLU A 54 9.28 9.12 3.53
CA GLU A 54 9.97 9.49 4.75
C GLU A 54 9.08 9.01 5.88
N LEU A 55 9.40 7.83 6.37
CA LEU A 55 8.77 7.22 7.52
C LEU A 55 9.32 7.93 8.76
N ASP A 56 8.74 9.08 9.05
CA ASP A 56 9.01 9.77 10.31
C ASP A 56 8.56 8.88 11.47
N GLY A 57 9.51 8.41 12.26
CA GLY A 57 9.24 8.13 13.65
C GLY A 57 9.33 6.70 14.17
N VAL A 58 9.86 5.72 13.43
CA VAL A 58 10.26 4.44 14.02
C VAL A 58 11.73 4.19 13.75
N ASN A 59 12.48 3.96 14.80
CA ASN A 59 13.92 3.64 14.77
C ASN A 59 14.13 2.25 14.16
N MET A 60 13.82 2.08 12.89
CA MET A 60 14.03 0.87 12.11
C MET A 60 15.29 0.98 11.26
N SER A 61 16.41 1.27 11.90
CA SER A 61 17.73 1.32 11.27
C SER A 61 18.27 -0.05 10.83
N LYS A 62 17.51 -1.12 11.04
CA LYS A 62 17.86 -2.49 10.62
C LYS A 62 16.65 -3.16 9.97
N PRO A 63 16.88 -4.05 8.99
CA PRO A 63 15.82 -4.87 8.42
C PRO A 63 15.04 -5.63 9.50
N GLN A 64 13.71 -5.60 9.42
CA GLN A 64 12.81 -6.31 10.33
C GLN A 64 12.26 -7.55 9.65
N THR A 65 12.25 -8.69 10.36
CA THR A 65 11.75 -9.95 9.82
C THR A 65 10.47 -10.40 10.52
N TYR A 66 9.48 -10.77 9.72
CA TYR A 66 8.17 -11.23 10.15
C TYR A 66 7.87 -12.57 9.45
N GLY A 67 7.99 -13.68 10.15
CA GLY A 67 7.93 -14.99 9.50
C GLY A 67 9.02 -15.14 8.43
N ASP A 68 8.64 -15.27 7.16
CA ASP A 68 9.57 -15.31 6.02
C ASP A 68 9.68 -13.98 5.23
N LEU A 69 8.97 -12.93 5.68
CA LEU A 69 9.01 -11.58 5.12
C LEU A 69 10.05 -10.73 5.84
N THR A 70 10.94 -10.12 5.09
CA THR A 70 11.90 -9.11 5.60
C THR A 70 11.60 -7.76 4.99
N LEU A 71 11.49 -6.75 5.84
CA LEU A 71 11.24 -5.35 5.49
C LEU A 71 12.48 -4.51 5.82
N ASP A 72 12.99 -3.80 4.83
CA ASP A 72 14.11 -2.86 4.95
C ASP A 72 13.61 -1.46 4.62
N MET A 73 13.38 -0.67 5.67
CA MET A 73 12.88 0.70 5.52
C MET A 73 13.94 1.65 4.99
N GLU A 74 15.20 1.46 5.38
CA GLU A 74 16.31 2.31 4.94
C GLU A 74 16.50 2.22 3.43
N ASN A 75 16.47 0.99 2.89
CA ASN A 75 16.59 0.75 1.46
C ASN A 75 15.23 0.76 0.74
N SER A 76 14.14 1.04 1.45
CA SER A 76 12.77 1.02 0.89
C SER A 76 12.50 -0.27 0.11
N SER A 77 12.80 -1.42 0.71
CA SER A 77 12.68 -2.72 0.07
C SER A 77 12.00 -3.77 0.95
N ALA A 78 11.42 -4.77 0.30
CA ALA A 78 10.83 -5.93 0.96
C ALA A 78 11.25 -7.20 0.24
N SER A 79 11.45 -8.28 0.99
CA SER A 79 11.79 -9.59 0.44
C SER A 79 11.09 -10.72 1.20
N VAL A 80 10.82 -11.83 0.51
CA VAL A 80 10.31 -13.07 1.13
C VAL A 80 11.31 -14.18 0.85
N LYS A 81 11.72 -14.88 1.89
CA LYS A 81 12.74 -15.96 1.80
C LYS A 81 14.01 -15.48 1.08
N GLY A 82 14.40 -14.21 1.31
CA GLY A 82 15.56 -13.57 0.67
C GLY A 82 15.35 -13.14 -0.79
N LYS A 83 14.18 -13.38 -1.40
CA LYS A 83 13.88 -12.95 -2.76
C LYS A 83 13.16 -11.60 -2.73
N PRO A 84 13.65 -10.58 -3.47
CA PRO A 84 13.02 -9.27 -3.51
C PRO A 84 11.58 -9.32 -4.01
N LEU A 85 10.68 -8.60 -3.34
CA LEU A 85 9.30 -8.42 -3.78
C LEU A 85 9.18 -7.24 -4.76
N LYS A 86 8.45 -7.45 -5.84
CA LYS A 86 8.11 -6.39 -6.79
C LYS A 86 6.82 -5.69 -6.35
N LEU A 87 6.94 -4.77 -5.39
CA LEU A 87 5.83 -3.96 -4.90
C LEU A 87 5.84 -2.57 -5.51
N ARG A 88 4.66 -2.01 -5.72
CA ARG A 88 4.51 -0.60 -6.12
C ARG A 88 4.72 0.30 -4.90
N SER A 89 5.03 1.58 -5.13
CA SER A 89 5.33 2.53 -4.06
C SER A 89 4.25 2.59 -2.98
N LYS A 90 2.96 2.59 -3.35
CA LYS A 90 1.85 2.62 -2.38
C LYS A 90 1.63 1.27 -1.69
N GLU A 91 1.88 0.16 -2.35
CA GLU A 91 1.81 -1.18 -1.77
C GLU A 91 2.92 -1.36 -0.71
N LEU A 92 4.15 -0.93 -1.03
CA LEU A 92 5.27 -0.95 -0.09
C LEU A 92 5.01 -0.03 1.11
N ALA A 93 4.52 1.19 0.86
CA ALA A 93 4.18 2.13 1.93
C ALA A 93 3.07 1.60 2.86
N LEU A 94 2.05 0.93 2.29
CA LEU A 94 1.02 0.26 3.08
C LEU A 94 1.59 -0.88 3.92
N LEU A 95 2.49 -1.68 3.34
CA LEU A 95 3.13 -2.80 4.03
C LEU A 95 3.95 -2.29 5.22
N PHE A 96 4.75 -1.25 5.03
CA PHE A 96 5.50 -0.62 6.12
C PHE A 96 4.57 -0.03 7.20
N ALA A 97 3.54 0.72 6.81
CA ALA A 97 2.59 1.31 7.75
C ALA A 97 1.86 0.25 8.59
N LEU A 98 1.52 -0.89 7.99
CA LEU A 98 0.89 -2.00 8.70
C LEU A 98 1.87 -2.71 9.63
N ALA A 99 3.10 -2.97 9.18
CA ALA A 99 4.14 -3.64 9.97
C ALA A 99 4.60 -2.82 11.18
N GLU A 100 4.68 -1.47 11.02
CA GLU A 100 4.96 -0.54 12.13
C GLU A 100 4.00 -0.72 13.31
N ARG A 101 2.78 -1.20 13.05
CA ARG A 101 1.75 -1.44 14.06
C ARG A 101 1.36 -2.92 14.13
N GLN A 102 2.33 -3.81 14.11
CA GLN A 102 2.10 -5.25 14.20
C GLN A 102 1.14 -5.60 15.33
N GLY A 103 0.17 -6.48 15.06
CA GLY A 103 -0.85 -6.92 16.01
C GLY A 103 -1.96 -5.92 16.29
N MET A 104 -1.80 -4.65 15.88
CA MET A 104 -2.77 -3.59 16.16
C MET A 104 -3.74 -3.37 14.99
N LEU A 105 -4.96 -2.91 15.31
CA LEU A 105 -5.91 -2.48 14.31
C LEU A 105 -5.46 -1.18 13.63
N CYS A 106 -5.27 -1.23 12.32
CA CYS A 106 -5.06 -0.07 11.47
C CYS A 106 -6.37 0.30 10.76
N ARG A 107 -7.02 1.38 11.20
CA ARG A 107 -8.25 1.89 10.57
C ARG A 107 -7.96 2.38 9.15
N ARG A 108 -8.91 2.22 8.23
CA ARG A 108 -8.76 2.70 6.84
C ARG A 108 -8.41 4.18 6.76
N THR A 109 -9.05 5.02 7.56
CA THR A 109 -8.75 6.46 7.64
C THR A 109 -7.31 6.73 8.04
N TRP A 110 -6.78 6.01 9.03
CA TRP A 110 -5.39 6.15 9.46
C TRP A 110 -4.42 5.72 8.36
N LEU A 111 -4.67 4.58 7.69
CA LEU A 111 -3.85 4.12 6.56
C LEU A 111 -3.87 5.12 5.39
N THR A 112 -5.05 5.71 5.10
CA THR A 112 -5.15 6.76 4.08
C THR A 112 -4.27 7.95 4.44
N GLN A 113 -4.38 8.47 5.66
CA GLN A 113 -3.57 9.59 6.12
C GLN A 113 -2.07 9.26 6.10
N LYS A 114 -1.68 8.08 6.59
CA LYS A 114 -0.27 7.66 6.68
C LYS A 114 0.38 7.53 5.30
N VAL A 115 -0.34 6.94 4.32
CA VAL A 115 0.22 6.59 3.00
C VAL A 115 -0.02 7.65 1.94
N TRP A 116 -1.17 8.34 1.99
CA TRP A 116 -1.52 9.41 1.04
C TRP A 116 -1.38 10.82 1.63
N LYS A 117 -1.07 10.93 2.94
CA LYS A 117 -0.91 12.20 3.71
C LYS A 117 -2.16 13.09 3.57
N GLU A 118 -2.02 14.39 3.28
CA GLU A 118 -3.11 15.37 3.30
C GLU A 118 -4.13 15.25 2.14
N ASP A 119 -3.89 14.38 1.19
CA ASP A 119 -4.78 14.17 0.03
C ASP A 119 -6.00 13.31 0.41
N TYR A 120 -6.89 13.88 1.21
CA TYR A 120 -8.05 13.26 1.85
C TYR A 120 -9.17 12.81 0.88
N LEU A 121 -8.99 12.93 -0.43
CA LEU A 121 -10.00 12.57 -1.43
C LEU A 121 -9.89 11.13 -1.94
N SER A 122 -8.93 10.33 -1.44
CA SER A 122 -8.93 8.92 -1.75
C SER A 122 -9.99 8.19 -0.96
N THR A 123 -10.95 7.61 -1.64
CA THR A 123 -12.02 6.82 -1.02
C THR A 123 -11.46 5.60 -0.30
N SER A 124 -12.17 5.09 0.71
CA SER A 124 -11.83 3.85 1.41
C SER A 124 -11.60 2.65 0.46
N ARG A 125 -12.24 2.66 -0.71
CA ARG A 125 -12.07 1.66 -1.78
C ARG A 125 -10.67 1.65 -2.38
N THR A 126 -9.97 2.79 -2.42
CA THR A 126 -8.58 2.86 -2.90
C THR A 126 -7.65 1.98 -2.06
N ILE A 127 -7.78 2.01 -0.73
CA ILE A 127 -7.00 1.15 0.17
C ILE A 127 -7.29 -0.32 -0.09
N ASP A 128 -8.57 -0.69 -0.20
CA ASP A 128 -8.98 -2.08 -0.35
C ASP A 128 -8.39 -2.70 -1.64
N VAL A 129 -8.29 -1.91 -2.72
CA VAL A 129 -7.63 -2.33 -3.97
C VAL A 129 -6.14 -2.57 -3.76
N HIS A 130 -5.43 -1.66 -3.10
CA HIS A 130 -3.99 -1.82 -2.85
C HIS A 130 -3.71 -2.96 -1.87
N ILE A 131 -4.55 -3.15 -0.84
CA ILE A 131 -4.45 -4.29 0.08
C ILE A 131 -4.66 -5.61 -0.65
N ARG A 132 -5.67 -5.68 -1.54
CA ARG A 132 -5.92 -6.89 -2.35
C ARG A 132 -4.70 -7.27 -3.19
N ARG A 133 -4.09 -6.29 -3.85
CA ARG A 133 -2.87 -6.51 -4.67
C ARG A 133 -1.69 -6.92 -3.81
N LEU A 134 -1.49 -6.23 -2.69
CA LEU A 134 -0.41 -6.55 -1.76
C LEU A 134 -0.55 -7.98 -1.23
N ARG A 135 -1.75 -8.40 -0.85
CA ARG A 135 -2.03 -9.80 -0.47
C ARG A 135 -1.70 -10.75 -1.61
N SER A 136 -2.15 -10.48 -2.83
CA SER A 136 -1.88 -11.35 -3.99
C SER A 136 -0.38 -11.59 -4.17
N VAL A 137 0.45 -10.55 -4.07
CA VAL A 137 1.92 -10.69 -4.20
C VAL A 137 2.52 -11.47 -3.03
N LEU A 138 2.09 -11.22 -1.81
CA LEU A 138 2.59 -11.90 -0.62
C LEU A 138 2.16 -13.37 -0.59
N ASP A 139 0.89 -13.64 -0.88
CA ASP A 139 0.31 -14.99 -0.83
C ASP A 139 0.89 -15.94 -1.87
N GLU A 140 1.40 -15.40 -3.00
CA GLU A 140 2.03 -16.19 -4.05
C GLU A 140 3.40 -16.77 -3.62
N VAL A 141 4.14 -16.07 -2.77
CA VAL A 141 5.55 -16.42 -2.49
C VAL A 141 5.84 -16.79 -1.04
N SER A 142 4.91 -16.50 -0.12
CA SER A 142 5.08 -16.72 1.33
C SER A 142 4.27 -17.89 1.84
N ASP A 143 4.79 -18.54 2.90
CA ASP A 143 4.06 -19.55 3.67
C ASP A 143 3.17 -18.93 4.76
N TYR A 144 3.19 -17.59 4.87
CA TYR A 144 2.43 -16.85 5.88
C TYR A 144 1.36 -15.98 5.24
N ARG A 145 0.27 -15.76 5.98
CA ARG A 145 -0.70 -14.71 5.73
C ARG A 145 -0.40 -13.55 6.68
N TYR A 146 -0.18 -12.33 6.14
CA TYR A 146 0.27 -11.19 6.93
C TYR A 146 -0.83 -10.18 7.23
N ILE A 147 -1.79 -10.02 6.33
CA ILE A 147 -2.76 -8.94 6.41
C ILE A 147 -4.15 -9.53 6.61
N HIS A 148 -4.75 -9.24 7.76
CA HIS A 148 -6.07 -9.72 8.14
C HIS A 148 -7.08 -8.58 8.05
N THR A 149 -8.29 -8.87 7.56
CA THR A 149 -9.39 -7.91 7.55
C THR A 149 -10.11 -7.93 8.90
N VAL A 150 -10.22 -6.76 9.52
CA VAL A 150 -11.13 -6.55 10.65
C VAL A 150 -12.38 -5.89 10.09
N HIS A 151 -13.45 -6.68 9.96
CA HIS A 151 -14.69 -6.28 9.27
C HIS A 151 -15.25 -4.97 9.83
N GLY A 152 -15.64 -4.07 8.92
CA GLY A 152 -16.16 -2.74 9.26
C GLY A 152 -15.11 -1.74 9.78
N MET A 153 -13.89 -2.16 10.15
CA MET A 153 -12.92 -1.29 10.82
C MET A 153 -11.66 -1.02 9.99
N GLY A 154 -11.02 -2.06 9.45
CA GLY A 154 -9.76 -1.88 8.72
C GLY A 154 -8.96 -3.17 8.59
N TYR A 155 -7.66 -3.07 8.84
CA TYR A 155 -6.72 -4.17 8.65
C TYR A 155 -5.79 -4.31 9.86
N ARG A 156 -5.26 -5.52 10.04
CA ARG A 156 -4.24 -5.85 11.04
C ARG A 156 -3.12 -6.61 10.36
N PHE A 157 -1.89 -6.26 10.67
CA PHE A 157 -0.71 -7.01 10.24
C PHE A 157 -0.33 -7.99 11.35
N ASP A 158 -0.39 -9.27 11.02
CA ASP A 158 -0.07 -10.35 11.95
C ASP A 158 0.38 -11.58 11.14
N PRO A 159 1.67 -11.98 11.22
CA PRO A 159 2.17 -13.11 10.45
C PRO A 159 1.62 -14.43 11.01
N VAL A 160 0.66 -15.03 10.35
CA VAL A 160 0.07 -16.32 10.67
C VAL A 160 0.46 -17.34 9.61
N ARG A 161 0.96 -18.50 10.02
CA ARG A 161 1.35 -19.56 9.10
C ARG A 161 0.11 -20.18 8.44
N LYS A 162 0.12 -20.35 7.12
CA LYS A 162 -1.05 -20.83 6.35
C LYS A 162 -1.55 -22.21 6.76
N ASN A 163 -0.68 -23.04 7.36
CA ASN A 163 -1.03 -24.39 7.82
C ASN A 163 -1.54 -24.44 9.27
N GLU A 164 -1.66 -23.31 9.95
CA GLU A 164 -2.12 -23.20 11.35
C GLU A 164 -3.53 -22.54 11.43
N GLU A 165 -4.17 -22.30 10.27
CA GLU A 165 -5.56 -21.84 10.20
C GLU A 165 -6.50 -23.07 10.10
N GLU A 166 -6.73 -23.79 11.19
CA GLU A 166 -7.87 -24.69 11.41
C GLU A 166 -8.84 -24.10 12.43
#